data_397ee04230d5d887cf5cc5cc922d5496
#
_entry.id   397ee04230d5d887cf5cc5cc922d5496
#
_cell.length_a   1.000
_cell.length_b   1.000
_cell.length_c   1.000
_cell.angle_alpha   90.00
_cell.angle_beta   90.00
_cell.angle_gamma   90.00
#
_symmetry.space_group_name_H-M   'P 1'
#
loop_
_entity.id
_entity.type
_entity.pdbx_description
1 polymer ?
#
loop_
_entity_poly.entity_id
_entity_poly.type
_entity_poly.pdbx_seq_one_letter_code
_entity_poly.pdbx_strand_id
1 'polypeptide(L)'
;MKIGILTYSKANNFGAMMQALALKHTLEERYKADVYFVNYYSVLQENNDGLKLKICNMAQLVKQFIRMPFRKQIRTRIQKFTDFRSRNFVFSSKKMNEYTSQEELVEEFDKFDIIIVGSDQVWNVENDGFTPVYYLPFKLKARKITYAASIGVSQVEKLKEYSVYMDDFFLLSTREEKAKKILEE
;
A
#
# COMPACT_ATOMS: atom_id res chain seq x y z
N MET A 1 -8.09 -12.21 -16.89
CA MET A 1 -6.79 -11.71 -16.39
C MET A 1 -6.99 -11.23 -14.98
N LYS A 2 -6.19 -11.74 -14.04
CA LYS A 2 -6.32 -11.49 -12.62
C LYS A 2 -5.23 -10.49 -12.16
N ILE A 3 -5.63 -9.35 -11.64
CA ILE A 3 -4.71 -8.26 -11.24
C ILE A 3 -4.77 -8.04 -9.74
N GLY A 4 -3.61 -8.02 -9.09
CA GLY A 4 -3.46 -7.62 -7.70
C GLY A 4 -2.93 -6.19 -7.60
N ILE A 5 -3.62 -5.30 -6.89
CA ILE A 5 -3.15 -3.95 -6.59
C ILE A 5 -2.54 -3.93 -5.18
N LEU A 6 -1.26 -3.60 -5.09
CA LEU A 6 -0.52 -3.41 -3.84
C LEU A 6 -0.38 -1.90 -3.56
N THR A 7 -1.19 -1.38 -2.67
CA THR A 7 -1.24 0.04 -2.27
C THR A 7 -1.77 0.21 -0.85
N TYR A 8 -1.79 1.43 -0.33
CA TYR A 8 -2.37 1.73 1.00
C TYR A 8 -3.91 1.63 1.03
N SER A 9 -4.45 0.53 0.50
CA SER A 9 -5.89 0.27 0.39
C SER A 9 -6.64 0.18 1.72
N LYS A 10 -5.93 0.04 2.84
CA LYS A 10 -6.54 -0.02 4.19
C LYS A 10 -6.37 1.26 5.00
N ALA A 11 -5.62 2.24 4.51
CA ALA A 11 -5.45 3.52 5.20
C ALA A 11 -6.80 4.24 5.38
N ASN A 12 -7.02 4.84 6.55
CA ASN A 12 -8.19 5.67 6.80
C ASN A 12 -7.99 7.10 6.27
N ASN A 13 -7.65 7.17 4.98
CA ASN A 13 -7.36 8.40 4.22
C ASN A 13 -8.22 8.44 2.96
N PHE A 14 -8.91 9.56 2.75
CA PHE A 14 -9.82 9.73 1.63
C PHE A 14 -9.09 9.68 0.28
N GLY A 15 -7.94 10.37 0.17
CA GLY A 15 -7.14 10.37 -1.07
C GLY A 15 -6.66 8.96 -1.45
N ALA A 16 -6.14 8.22 -0.47
CA ALA A 16 -5.70 6.83 -0.69
C ALA A 16 -6.84 5.91 -1.15
N MET A 17 -8.05 6.08 -0.58
CA MET A 17 -9.22 5.31 -0.98
C MET A 17 -9.68 5.64 -2.40
N MET A 18 -9.75 6.91 -2.74
CA MET A 18 -10.28 7.36 -4.04
C MET A 18 -9.32 7.01 -5.19
N GLN A 19 -8.01 7.17 -5.02
CA GLN A 19 -7.05 6.79 -6.05
C GLN A 19 -7.06 5.27 -6.29
N ALA A 20 -7.16 4.47 -5.21
CA ALA A 20 -7.23 3.02 -5.31
C ALA A 20 -8.50 2.58 -6.06
N LEU A 21 -9.66 3.18 -5.74
CA LEU A 21 -10.92 2.91 -6.42
C LEU A 21 -10.87 3.29 -7.90
N ALA A 22 -10.32 4.46 -8.22
CA ALA A 22 -10.19 4.93 -9.59
C ALA A 22 -9.31 3.99 -10.44
N LEU A 23 -8.17 3.54 -9.89
CA LEU A 23 -7.31 2.58 -10.56
C LEU A 23 -8.05 1.25 -10.81
N LYS A 24 -8.72 0.71 -9.76
CA LYS A 24 -9.53 -0.51 -9.89
C LYS A 24 -10.55 -0.40 -11.01
N HIS A 25 -11.39 0.64 -11.01
CA HIS A 25 -12.41 0.84 -12.03
C HIS A 25 -11.83 0.96 -13.44
N THR A 26 -10.72 1.70 -13.59
CA THR A 26 -10.05 1.84 -14.89
C THR A 26 -9.59 0.48 -15.43
N LEU A 27 -9.04 -0.37 -14.57
CA LEU A 27 -8.57 -1.69 -14.97
C LEU A 27 -9.74 -2.62 -15.32
N GLU A 28 -10.82 -2.60 -14.54
CA GLU A 28 -12.02 -3.39 -14.78
C GLU A 28 -12.74 -2.98 -16.09
N GLU A 29 -12.90 -1.66 -16.32
CA GLU A 29 -13.60 -1.15 -17.49
C GLU A 29 -12.83 -1.31 -18.79
N ARG A 30 -11.52 -0.93 -18.78
CA ARG A 30 -10.71 -0.91 -20.01
C ARG A 30 -10.18 -2.29 -20.39
N TYR A 31 -9.78 -3.10 -19.42
CA TYR A 31 -9.11 -4.38 -19.67
C TYR A 31 -9.96 -5.59 -19.33
N LYS A 32 -11.17 -5.39 -18.81
CA LYS A 32 -12.08 -6.46 -18.35
C LYS A 32 -11.37 -7.44 -17.40
N ALA A 33 -10.52 -6.89 -16.54
CA ALA A 33 -9.72 -7.66 -15.59
C ALA A 33 -10.49 -7.91 -14.29
N ASP A 34 -10.18 -9.05 -13.65
CA ASP A 34 -10.61 -9.33 -12.29
C ASP A 34 -9.63 -8.68 -11.32
N VAL A 35 -10.04 -7.58 -10.69
CA VAL A 35 -9.14 -6.73 -9.90
C VAL A 35 -9.34 -6.94 -8.40
N TYR A 36 -8.25 -7.25 -7.71
CA TYR A 36 -8.19 -7.45 -6.27
C TYR A 36 -7.18 -6.50 -5.64
N PHE A 37 -7.45 -6.09 -4.41
CA PHE A 37 -6.40 -5.48 -3.58
C PHE A 37 -5.64 -6.56 -2.85
N VAL A 38 -4.32 -6.51 -2.92
CA VAL A 38 -3.46 -7.38 -2.11
C VAL A 38 -3.71 -7.05 -0.63
N ASN A 39 -4.07 -8.07 0.13
CA ASN A 39 -4.45 -7.92 1.53
C ASN A 39 -3.21 -7.79 2.44
N TYR A 40 -2.34 -6.83 2.08
CA TYR A 40 -1.12 -6.49 2.82
C TYR A 40 -1.32 -5.21 3.64
N TYR A 41 -0.86 -5.20 4.88
CA TYR A 41 -0.98 -4.05 5.76
C TYR A 41 0.09 -4.07 6.84
N SER A 42 0.91 -3.02 6.91
CA SER A 42 1.92 -2.86 7.96
C SER A 42 1.27 -2.80 9.35
N VAL A 43 1.81 -3.53 10.30
CA VAL A 43 1.33 -3.54 11.69
C VAL A 43 1.43 -2.15 12.32
N LEU A 44 2.46 -1.38 11.97
CA LEU A 44 2.60 -0.02 12.47
C LEU A 44 1.46 0.89 11.98
N GLN A 45 1.10 0.79 10.70
CA GLN A 45 -0.02 1.52 10.12
C GLN A 45 -1.36 1.07 10.71
N GLU A 46 -1.57 -0.24 10.89
CA GLU A 46 -2.77 -0.78 11.54
C GLU A 46 -2.95 -0.20 12.94
N ASN A 47 -1.87 -0.10 13.72
CA ASN A 47 -1.89 0.50 15.06
C ASN A 47 -2.20 2.00 15.02
N ASN A 48 -1.64 2.75 14.08
CA ASN A 48 -1.85 4.20 13.97
C ASN A 48 -3.26 4.55 13.49
N ASP A 49 -3.82 3.76 12.58
CA ASP A 49 -5.17 3.93 12.05
C ASP A 49 -6.27 3.46 13.01
N GLY A 50 -5.89 2.68 14.03
CA GLY A 50 -6.80 2.10 15.01
C GLY A 50 -7.34 3.09 16.05
N LEU A 51 -8.36 2.65 16.80
CA LEU A 51 -8.94 3.42 17.90
C LEU A 51 -8.00 3.53 19.11
N LYS A 52 -7.18 2.48 19.33
CA LYS A 52 -6.22 2.39 20.42
C LYS A 52 -4.82 2.54 19.86
N LEU A 53 -4.12 3.57 20.26
CA LEU A 53 -2.69 3.68 20.01
C LEU A 53 -1.94 2.68 20.91
N LYS A 54 -0.95 2.00 20.35
CA LYS A 54 -0.01 1.22 21.14
C LYS A 54 0.88 2.22 21.92
N ILE A 55 0.80 2.21 23.24
CA ILE A 55 1.53 3.17 24.08
C ILE A 55 2.96 2.66 24.25
N CYS A 56 3.89 3.22 23.49
CA CYS A 56 5.31 2.92 23.59
C CYS A 56 6.13 4.08 24.19
N ASN A 57 5.53 5.29 24.28
CA ASN A 57 6.17 6.47 24.85
C ASN A 57 5.15 7.47 25.38
N MET A 58 5.64 8.49 26.15
CA MET A 58 4.83 9.54 26.76
C MET A 58 4.04 10.36 25.72
N ALA A 59 4.60 10.62 24.54
CA ALA A 59 3.92 11.37 23.50
C ALA A 59 2.67 10.63 22.98
N GLN A 60 2.72 9.31 22.88
CA GLN A 60 1.57 8.49 22.48
C GLN A 60 0.51 8.43 23.58
N LEU A 61 0.93 8.43 24.86
CA LEU A 61 0.02 8.53 26.00
C LEU A 61 -0.75 9.86 25.94
N VAL A 62 -0.06 10.97 25.75
CA VAL A 62 -0.68 12.31 25.62
C VAL A 62 -1.64 12.34 24.43
N LYS A 63 -1.24 11.82 23.25
CA LYS A 63 -2.13 11.70 22.08
C LYS A 63 -3.39 10.89 22.41
N GLN A 64 -3.28 9.84 23.18
CA GLN A 64 -4.42 9.01 23.56
C GLN A 64 -5.39 9.78 24.49
N PHE A 65 -4.87 10.53 25.46
CA PHE A 65 -5.69 11.40 26.32
C PHE A 65 -6.42 12.48 25.51
N ILE A 66 -5.73 13.16 24.60
CA ILE A 66 -6.34 14.16 23.70
C ILE A 66 -7.44 13.55 22.83
N ARG A 67 -7.29 12.30 22.40
CA ARG A 67 -8.28 11.58 21.57
C ARG A 67 -9.50 11.09 22.37
N MET A 68 -9.42 10.99 23.71
CA MET A 68 -10.51 10.43 24.53
C MET A 68 -11.86 11.12 24.32
N PRO A 69 -12.01 12.45 24.35
CA PRO A 69 -13.30 13.09 24.13
C PRO A 69 -13.85 12.90 22.72
N PHE A 70 -12.99 12.62 21.75
CA PHE A 70 -13.35 12.43 20.32
C PHE A 70 -13.51 10.96 19.90
N ARG A 71 -13.47 10.01 20.84
CA ARG A 71 -13.51 8.57 20.51
C ARG A 71 -14.73 8.16 19.67
N LYS A 72 -15.89 8.77 19.93
CA LYS A 72 -17.12 8.50 19.15
C LYS A 72 -16.95 8.93 17.69
N GLN A 73 -16.45 10.15 17.48
CA GLN A 73 -16.21 10.69 16.13
C GLN A 73 -15.15 9.89 15.38
N ILE A 74 -14.05 9.53 16.06
CA ILE A 74 -12.98 8.70 15.49
C ILE A 74 -13.53 7.32 15.10
N ARG A 75 -14.32 6.68 15.97
CA ARG A 75 -14.98 5.39 15.66
C ARG A 75 -15.90 5.51 14.45
N THR A 76 -16.74 6.54 14.41
CA THR A 76 -17.64 6.79 13.27
C THR A 76 -16.87 7.00 11.98
N ARG A 77 -15.76 7.74 12.02
CA ARG A 77 -14.88 7.92 10.86
C ARG A 77 -14.29 6.60 10.39
N ILE A 78 -13.70 5.82 11.29
CA ILE A 78 -13.12 4.50 10.96
C ILE A 78 -14.20 3.59 10.37
N GLN A 79 -15.41 3.57 10.94
CA GLN A 79 -16.51 2.77 10.43
C GLN A 79 -16.89 3.15 9.00
N LYS A 80 -16.99 4.45 8.70
CA LYS A 80 -17.28 4.93 7.34
C LYS A 80 -16.23 4.45 6.32
N PHE A 81 -14.95 4.47 6.67
CA PHE A 81 -13.89 3.93 5.80
C PHE A 81 -14.01 2.40 5.64
N THR A 82 -14.33 1.70 6.72
CA THR A 82 -14.53 0.25 6.68
C THR A 82 -15.73 -0.13 5.80
N ASP A 83 -16.86 0.58 5.94
CA ASP A 83 -18.05 0.38 5.13
C ASP A 83 -17.80 0.70 3.65
N PHE A 84 -17.03 1.74 3.38
CA PHE A 84 -16.63 2.08 2.01
C PHE A 84 -15.79 0.95 1.38
N ARG A 85 -14.77 0.47 2.11
CA ARG A 85 -13.92 -0.65 1.65
C ARG A 85 -14.73 -1.92 1.39
N SER A 86 -15.61 -2.29 2.32
CA SER A 86 -16.41 -3.51 2.18
C SER A 86 -17.35 -3.51 0.98
N ARG A 87 -17.77 -2.33 0.53
CA ARG A 87 -18.65 -2.19 -0.65
C ARG A 87 -17.89 -2.12 -1.97
N ASN A 88 -16.66 -1.64 -1.97
CA ASN A 88 -15.97 -1.26 -3.20
C ASN A 88 -14.69 -2.09 -3.47
N PHE A 89 -14.10 -2.68 -2.44
CA PHE A 89 -12.82 -3.37 -2.56
C PHE A 89 -12.99 -4.88 -2.34
N VAL A 90 -12.40 -5.65 -3.23
CA VAL A 90 -12.23 -7.09 -3.08
C VAL A 90 -10.76 -7.34 -2.71
N PHE A 91 -10.53 -7.94 -1.56
CA PHE A 91 -9.18 -8.25 -1.10
C PHE A 91 -8.78 -9.68 -1.46
N SER A 92 -7.47 -9.91 -1.62
CA SER A 92 -6.93 -11.25 -1.70
C SER A 92 -7.18 -12.04 -0.41
N SER A 93 -7.15 -13.37 -0.52
CA SER A 93 -7.65 -14.26 0.55
C SER A 93 -6.82 -14.20 1.83
N LYS A 94 -5.48 -14.06 1.71
CA LYS A 94 -4.56 -14.11 2.83
C LYS A 94 -4.26 -12.71 3.35
N LYS A 95 -4.51 -12.46 4.64
CA LYS A 95 -4.03 -11.23 5.32
C LYS A 95 -2.54 -11.37 5.59
N MET A 96 -1.76 -10.40 5.13
CA MET A 96 -0.30 -10.39 5.22
C MET A 96 0.21 -9.09 5.85
N ASN A 97 1.39 -9.15 6.42
CA ASN A 97 2.11 -8.01 6.99
C ASN A 97 3.63 -8.24 6.92
N GLU A 98 4.43 -7.36 7.54
CA GLU A 98 5.90 -7.44 7.56
C GLU A 98 6.48 -8.68 8.27
N TYR A 99 5.66 -9.43 9.00
CA TYR A 99 6.07 -10.70 9.63
C TYR A 99 5.66 -11.94 8.83
N THR A 100 4.98 -11.76 7.71
CA THR A 100 4.64 -12.86 6.79
C THR A 100 5.91 -13.34 6.10
N SER A 101 6.14 -14.65 6.04
CA SER A 101 7.34 -15.19 5.40
C SER A 101 7.39 -14.87 3.91
N GLN A 102 8.59 -14.87 3.33
CA GLN A 102 8.76 -14.59 1.91
C GLN A 102 8.02 -15.62 1.04
N GLU A 103 8.06 -16.89 1.43
CA GLU A 103 7.40 -17.98 0.73
C GLU A 103 5.88 -17.76 0.68
N GLU A 104 5.30 -17.36 1.80
CA GLU A 104 3.88 -17.06 1.90
C GLU A 104 3.47 -15.81 1.10
N LEU A 105 4.34 -14.79 1.05
CA LEU A 105 4.15 -13.61 0.21
C LEU A 105 4.16 -13.99 -1.26
N VAL A 106 5.17 -14.74 -1.70
CA VAL A 106 5.31 -15.22 -3.09
C VAL A 106 4.11 -16.06 -3.49
N GLU A 107 3.69 -17.03 -2.64
CA GLU A 107 2.52 -17.87 -2.91
C GLU A 107 1.25 -17.04 -3.14
N GLU A 108 1.03 -15.99 -2.35
CA GLU A 108 -0.16 -15.13 -2.49
C GLU A 108 -0.07 -14.21 -3.70
N PHE A 109 1.12 -13.63 -3.99
CA PHE A 109 1.32 -12.78 -5.16
C PHE A 109 1.22 -13.57 -6.47
N ASP A 110 1.70 -14.81 -6.52
CA ASP A 110 1.68 -15.67 -7.71
C ASP A 110 0.27 -16.21 -8.05
N LYS A 111 -0.75 -15.89 -7.26
CA LYS A 111 -2.16 -16.11 -7.62
C LYS A 111 -2.69 -15.11 -8.65
N PHE A 112 -1.89 -14.10 -8.99
CA PHE A 112 -2.23 -13.06 -9.95
C PHE A 112 -1.40 -13.20 -11.23
N ASP A 113 -1.95 -12.74 -12.35
CA ASP A 113 -1.21 -12.62 -13.62
C ASP A 113 -0.28 -11.39 -13.57
N ILE A 114 -0.77 -10.32 -12.90
CA ILE A 114 -0.07 -9.04 -12.77
C ILE A 114 -0.22 -8.51 -11.35
N ILE A 115 0.87 -8.00 -10.78
CA ILE A 115 0.86 -7.18 -9.56
C ILE A 115 1.18 -5.74 -9.94
N ILE A 116 0.28 -4.82 -9.58
CA ILE A 116 0.48 -3.37 -9.77
C ILE A 116 0.76 -2.73 -8.42
N VAL A 117 1.94 -2.15 -8.27
CA VAL A 117 2.34 -1.38 -7.09
C VAL A 117 2.02 0.10 -7.32
N GLY A 118 1.30 0.71 -6.40
CA GLY A 118 0.87 2.12 -6.50
C GLY A 118 -0.67 2.22 -6.69
N SER A 119 -1.25 3.37 -6.98
CA SER A 119 -0.62 4.69 -7.07
C SER A 119 -0.75 5.41 -5.71
N ASP A 120 0.24 5.46 -4.90
CA ASP A 120 0.30 6.22 -3.64
C ASP A 120 1.78 6.39 -3.25
N GLN A 121 2.06 7.03 -2.12
CA GLN A 121 3.42 7.20 -1.60
C GLN A 121 3.97 5.87 -1.03
N VAL A 122 3.80 4.79 -1.77
CA VAL A 122 4.21 3.43 -1.36
C VAL A 122 5.72 3.27 -1.28
N TRP A 123 6.47 4.14 -1.96
CA TRP A 123 7.92 4.20 -1.95
C TRP A 123 8.49 5.29 -1.03
N ASN A 124 7.63 5.96 -0.27
CA ASN A 124 8.08 6.91 0.74
C ASN A 124 8.56 6.17 2.00
N VAL A 125 9.86 6.03 2.14
CA VAL A 125 10.51 5.30 3.25
C VAL A 125 10.33 5.96 4.61
N GLU A 126 9.90 7.23 4.64
CA GLU A 126 9.59 7.96 5.88
C GLU A 126 8.12 7.76 6.32
N ASN A 127 7.32 7.12 5.49
CA ASN A 127 5.93 6.85 5.84
C ASN A 127 5.84 5.72 6.88
N ASP A 128 5.07 5.90 7.92
CA ASP A 128 4.82 4.89 8.96
C ASP A 128 4.30 3.55 8.40
N GLY A 129 3.70 3.57 7.22
CA GLY A 129 3.20 2.38 6.53
C GLY A 129 4.20 1.73 5.57
N PHE A 130 5.39 2.31 5.41
CA PHE A 130 6.40 1.78 4.49
C PHE A 130 6.91 0.41 4.94
N THR A 131 7.06 -0.48 3.96
CA THR A 131 7.81 -1.73 4.10
C THR A 131 8.47 -2.06 2.75
N PRO A 132 9.62 -2.79 2.75
CA PRO A 132 10.28 -3.19 1.50
C PRO A 132 9.41 -4.01 0.55
N VAL A 133 8.33 -4.63 1.03
CA VAL A 133 7.39 -5.41 0.20
C VAL A 133 6.80 -4.58 -0.94
N TYR A 134 6.68 -3.25 -0.79
CA TYR A 134 6.23 -2.37 -1.89
C TYR A 134 7.23 -2.25 -3.05
N TYR A 135 8.44 -2.76 -2.90
CA TYR A 135 9.42 -2.92 -3.99
C TYR A 135 9.43 -4.34 -4.58
N LEU A 136 8.58 -5.25 -4.07
CA LEU A 136 8.50 -6.66 -4.48
C LEU A 136 9.89 -7.32 -4.56
N PRO A 137 10.68 -7.37 -3.45
CA PRO A 137 12.07 -7.78 -3.44
C PRO A 137 12.24 -9.32 -3.54
N PHE A 138 11.44 -9.96 -4.37
CA PHE A 138 11.44 -11.40 -4.58
C PHE A 138 11.00 -11.73 -6.02
N LYS A 139 11.46 -12.87 -6.54
CA LYS A 139 11.05 -13.34 -7.86
C LYS A 139 9.61 -13.85 -7.83
N LEU A 140 8.80 -13.38 -8.78
CA LEU A 140 7.41 -13.78 -8.96
C LEU A 140 7.19 -14.35 -10.37
N LYS A 141 6.19 -15.24 -10.52
CA LYS A 141 5.63 -15.59 -11.81
C LYS A 141 4.73 -14.49 -12.35
N ALA A 142 4.03 -13.80 -11.46
CA ALA A 142 3.25 -12.61 -11.77
C ALA A 142 4.13 -11.49 -12.35
N ARG A 143 3.65 -10.82 -13.39
CA ARG A 143 4.33 -9.63 -13.93
C ARG A 143 4.26 -8.49 -12.93
N LYS A 144 5.39 -7.88 -12.63
CA LYS A 144 5.50 -6.72 -11.75
C LYS A 144 5.35 -5.44 -12.55
N ILE A 145 4.46 -4.56 -12.15
CA ILE A 145 4.22 -3.25 -12.76
C ILE A 145 4.12 -2.22 -11.64
N THR A 146 4.60 -1.01 -11.88
CA THR A 146 4.25 0.13 -11.04
C THR A 146 3.36 1.12 -11.80
N TYR A 147 2.45 1.74 -11.09
CA TYR A 147 1.61 2.81 -11.62
C TYR A 147 1.65 4.02 -10.71
N ALA A 148 2.30 5.08 -11.16
CA ALA A 148 2.44 6.33 -10.42
C ALA A 148 2.85 6.12 -8.95
N ALA A 149 3.73 5.16 -8.67
CA ALA A 149 4.29 4.96 -7.35
C ALA A 149 5.10 6.21 -6.96
N SER A 150 4.93 6.68 -5.70
CA SER A 150 5.50 7.94 -5.24
C SER A 150 6.49 7.72 -4.12
N ILE A 151 7.63 8.43 -4.20
CA ILE A 151 8.66 8.49 -3.15
C ILE A 151 8.39 9.59 -2.11
N GLY A 152 7.34 10.40 -2.30
CA GLY A 152 7.11 11.60 -1.49
C GLY A 152 8.11 12.71 -1.77
N VAL A 153 8.28 13.60 -0.82
CA VAL A 153 8.99 14.88 -1.06
C VAL A 153 10.52 14.78 -0.94
N SER A 154 11.09 13.77 -0.29
CA SER A 154 12.38 14.03 0.34
C SER A 154 13.53 13.06 0.07
N GLN A 155 13.37 11.85 -0.48
CA GLN A 155 14.46 10.87 -0.35
C GLN A 155 14.80 10.09 -1.61
N VAL A 156 15.31 10.85 -2.58
CA VAL A 156 15.81 10.33 -3.86
C VAL A 156 16.95 9.31 -3.63
N GLU A 157 17.87 9.59 -2.69
CA GLU A 157 19.00 8.70 -2.38
C GLU A 157 18.55 7.34 -1.82
N LYS A 158 17.49 7.33 -1.04
CA LYS A 158 16.94 6.07 -0.50
C LYS A 158 16.27 5.21 -1.56
N LEU A 159 15.79 5.81 -2.65
CA LEU A 159 15.28 5.03 -3.77
C LEU A 159 16.41 4.18 -4.40
N LYS A 160 17.65 4.71 -4.45
CA LYS A 160 18.80 3.96 -4.97
C LYS A 160 19.07 2.66 -4.20
N GLU A 161 18.84 2.64 -2.90
CA GLU A 161 19.02 1.43 -2.08
C GLU A 161 18.05 0.30 -2.49
N TYR A 162 16.87 0.67 -3.02
CA TYR A 162 15.84 -0.26 -3.43
C TYR A 162 15.77 -0.49 -4.95
N SER A 163 16.52 0.28 -5.75
CA SER A 163 16.48 0.17 -7.23
C SER A 163 16.88 -1.22 -7.71
N VAL A 164 17.78 -1.91 -7.00
CA VAL A 164 18.19 -3.30 -7.28
C VAL A 164 17.01 -4.30 -7.37
N TYR A 165 15.88 -3.99 -6.75
CA TYR A 165 14.68 -4.84 -6.81
C TYR A 165 13.78 -4.53 -8.01
N MET A 166 14.12 -3.51 -8.82
CA MET A 166 13.28 -3.03 -9.91
C MET A 166 13.66 -3.60 -11.27
N ASP A 167 14.80 -4.29 -11.39
CA ASP A 167 15.33 -4.81 -12.66
C ASP A 167 14.40 -5.82 -13.33
N ASP A 168 13.57 -6.53 -12.56
CA ASP A 168 12.63 -7.52 -13.08
C ASP A 168 11.20 -6.99 -13.24
N PHE A 169 10.99 -5.68 -13.07
CA PHE A 169 9.70 -5.07 -13.37
C PHE A 169 9.47 -4.95 -14.87
N PHE A 170 8.30 -5.38 -15.31
CA PHE A 170 7.90 -5.26 -16.72
C PHE A 170 7.66 -3.81 -17.14
N LEU A 171 7.17 -2.97 -16.23
CA LEU A 171 6.92 -1.55 -16.45
C LEU A 171 7.10 -0.78 -15.15
N LEU A 172 7.88 0.29 -15.20
CA LEU A 172 8.07 1.24 -14.10
C LEU A 172 7.42 2.57 -14.43
N SER A 173 6.52 3.02 -13.56
CA SER A 173 5.90 4.34 -13.64
C SER A 173 5.92 5.00 -12.29
N THR A 174 6.51 6.18 -12.22
CA THR A 174 6.59 6.98 -11.00
C THR A 174 5.84 8.29 -11.15
N ARG A 175 5.52 8.93 -10.03
CA ARG A 175 4.84 10.21 -10.02
C ARG A 175 5.81 11.38 -10.14
N GLU A 176 7.00 11.24 -9.56
CA GLU A 176 7.99 12.31 -9.49
C GLU A 176 9.06 12.17 -10.57
N GLU A 177 9.36 13.28 -11.25
CA GLU A 177 10.43 13.37 -12.25
C GLU A 177 11.81 13.01 -11.68
N LYS A 178 12.06 13.33 -10.41
CA LYS A 178 13.31 12.96 -9.72
C LYS A 178 13.46 11.45 -9.56
N ALA A 179 12.37 10.75 -9.24
CA ALA A 179 12.38 9.30 -9.14
C ALA A 179 12.62 8.65 -10.50
N LYS A 180 11.99 9.19 -11.57
CA LYS A 180 12.20 8.72 -12.93
C LYS A 180 13.68 8.75 -13.34
N LYS A 181 14.38 9.87 -13.09
CA LYS A 181 15.81 10.01 -13.43
C LYS A 181 16.70 8.94 -12.79
N ILE A 182 16.41 8.55 -11.54
CA ILE A 182 17.17 7.51 -10.85
C ILE A 182 16.91 6.12 -11.43
N LEU A 183 15.68 5.88 -11.89
CA LEU A 183 15.30 4.59 -12.46
C LEU A 183 15.77 4.43 -13.92
N GLU A 184 16.23 5.51 -14.55
CA GLU A 184 16.80 5.51 -15.90
C GLU A 184 18.35 5.41 -15.88
N GLU A 185 19.03 5.57 -14.71
CA GLU A 185 20.47 5.37 -14.48
C GLU A 185 20.82 3.87 -14.30
#